data_347d9ac9449bd480ad277d4fa6e1b592
#
_entry.id   347d9ac9449bd480ad277d4fa6e1b592
#
_cell.length_a   1.000
_cell.length_b   1.000
_cell.length_c   1.000
_cell.angle_alpha   90.00
_cell.angle_beta   90.00
_cell.angle_gamma   90.00
#
_symmetry.space_group_name_H-M   'P 1'
#
loop_
_entity.id
_entity.type
_entity.pdbx_description
1 polymer ?
#
loop_
_entity_poly.entity_id
_entity_poly.type
_entity_poly.pdbx_seq_one_letter_code
_entity_poly.pdbx_strand_id
1 'polypeptide(L)'
;MKKIIFAVLMLATTITAFAGDNKEKKSENNKPSKEIKKMGPIHLTKAEFLAKVANYEKNPTEWKYLGDKPCIIDFYASWCGPCKTIAPILEDLAKEYDGQIYIYKVNTEEEQELAGAFGIRSIPTLLFCPMGEAPQMAQGAMPKSSFVQAINEVLLKKPKAAVKN
;
A
#
# COMPACT_ATOMS: atom_id res chain seq x y z
N MET A 1 1.28 -25.55 54.04
CA MET A 1 1.33 -26.95 54.42
C MET A 1 0.29 -27.72 53.63
N LYS A 2 0.67 -28.51 52.71
CA LYS A 2 0.27 -29.87 52.33
C LYS A 2 0.79 -30.19 50.94
N LYS A 3 1.89 -30.93 50.97
CA LYS A 3 2.47 -31.64 49.82
C LYS A 3 1.57 -32.85 49.53
N ILE A 4 1.24 -33.07 48.26
CA ILE A 4 0.77 -34.38 47.81
C ILE A 4 1.64 -34.79 46.62
N ILE A 5 2.47 -35.76 46.90
CA ILE A 5 3.27 -36.58 46.01
C ILE A 5 2.33 -37.70 45.55
N PHE A 6 2.18 -37.94 44.26
CA PHE A 6 1.71 -39.23 43.75
C PHE A 6 2.63 -39.76 42.66
N ALA A 7 2.96 -41.01 42.93
CA ALA A 7 3.99 -41.81 42.30
C ALA A 7 3.63 -42.33 40.90
N VAL A 8 4.65 -42.48 40.15
CA VAL A 8 5.00 -43.46 39.13
C VAL A 8 4.06 -44.64 38.97
N LEU A 9 3.62 -44.90 37.71
CA LEU A 9 3.43 -46.25 37.23
C LEU A 9 3.91 -46.37 35.79
N MET A 10 5.02 -47.05 35.60
CA MET A 10 5.51 -47.56 34.33
C MET A 10 4.59 -48.70 33.86
N LEU A 11 4.18 -48.66 32.62
CA LEU A 11 3.76 -49.86 31.91
C LEU A 11 4.39 -49.89 30.51
N ALA A 12 5.33 -50.74 30.35
CA ALA A 12 5.96 -51.12 29.10
C ALA A 12 5.05 -52.10 28.35
N THR A 13 4.72 -51.82 27.08
CA THR A 13 4.25 -52.85 26.15
C THR A 13 4.88 -52.64 24.76
N THR A 14 5.57 -53.63 24.42
CA THR A 14 6.22 -54.17 23.22
C THR A 14 5.74 -53.69 21.85
N ILE A 15 6.75 -53.38 21.08
CA ILE A 15 7.08 -53.46 19.64
C ILE A 15 6.11 -54.29 18.77
N THR A 16 5.60 -53.71 17.72
CA THR A 16 5.49 -54.38 16.43
C THR A 16 5.96 -53.42 15.30
N ALA A 17 7.01 -53.78 14.65
CA ALA A 17 7.53 -53.17 13.44
C ALA A 17 6.55 -53.39 12.29
N PHE A 18 6.17 -52.30 11.60
CA PHE A 18 5.62 -52.40 10.27
C PHE A 18 6.45 -51.47 9.37
N ALA A 19 7.25 -52.06 8.55
CA ALA A 19 8.00 -51.39 7.49
C ALA A 19 7.02 -50.96 6.40
N GLY A 20 6.89 -49.65 6.22
CA GLY A 20 6.20 -49.03 5.09
C GLY A 20 7.07 -47.88 4.58
N ASP A 21 7.82 -48.21 3.54
CA ASP A 21 8.64 -47.28 2.78
C ASP A 21 7.75 -46.21 2.15
N ASN A 22 7.80 -45.01 2.62
CA ASN A 22 7.20 -43.86 1.95
C ASN A 22 8.20 -42.71 1.94
N LYS A 23 8.82 -42.56 0.81
CA LYS A 23 9.85 -41.62 0.43
C LYS A 23 9.25 -40.22 0.39
N GLU A 24 9.19 -39.58 1.53
CA GLU A 24 8.79 -38.16 1.64
C GLU A 24 9.93 -37.30 1.09
N LYS A 25 9.69 -36.75 -0.10
CA LYS A 25 10.53 -35.71 -0.70
C LYS A 25 10.42 -34.44 0.17
N LYS A 26 11.40 -34.28 1.04
CA LYS A 26 11.66 -33.02 1.74
C LYS A 26 12.11 -31.99 0.70
N SER A 27 11.17 -31.16 0.23
CA SER A 27 11.46 -30.00 -0.58
C SER A 27 11.79 -28.83 0.36
N GLU A 28 13.01 -28.80 0.84
CA GLU A 28 13.61 -27.60 1.40
C GLU A 28 14.02 -26.71 0.22
N ASN A 29 13.17 -25.77 -0.15
CA ASN A 29 13.58 -24.65 -0.96
C ASN A 29 12.98 -23.35 -0.38
N ASN A 30 13.39 -23.04 0.85
CA ASN A 30 13.17 -21.73 1.44
C ASN A 30 14.35 -20.82 1.08
N LYS A 31 14.48 -20.52 -0.21
CA LYS A 31 15.29 -19.41 -0.68
C LYS A 31 14.45 -18.15 -0.45
N PRO A 32 14.91 -17.16 0.33
CA PRO A 32 14.21 -15.89 0.43
C PRO A 32 14.19 -15.32 -0.99
N SER A 33 13.02 -15.29 -1.60
CA SER A 33 12.79 -14.58 -2.84
C SER A 33 13.11 -13.12 -2.54
N LYS A 34 14.23 -12.63 -3.10
CA LYS A 34 14.55 -11.21 -3.15
C LYS A 34 13.37 -10.59 -3.88
N GLU A 35 12.44 -10.04 -3.12
CA GLU A 35 11.28 -9.34 -3.64
C GLU A 35 11.83 -8.25 -4.55
N ILE A 36 11.67 -8.44 -5.85
CA ILE A 36 12.03 -7.41 -6.83
C ILE A 36 11.05 -6.29 -6.54
N LYS A 37 11.52 -5.26 -5.81
CA LYS A 37 10.77 -4.06 -5.48
C LYS A 37 10.25 -3.51 -6.81
N LYS A 38 8.99 -3.77 -7.12
CA LYS A 38 8.36 -3.33 -8.36
C LYS A 38 8.27 -1.80 -8.27
N MET A 39 9.17 -1.11 -8.97
CA MET A 39 9.18 0.35 -9.06
C MET A 39 7.99 0.79 -9.91
N GLY A 40 6.88 1.08 -9.26
CA GLY A 40 5.64 1.51 -9.90
C GLY A 40 4.56 1.81 -8.86
N PRO A 41 3.39 2.33 -9.29
CA PRO A 41 2.28 2.61 -8.39
C PRO A 41 1.83 1.36 -7.63
N ILE A 42 1.58 1.53 -6.33
CA ILE A 42 1.24 0.47 -5.39
C ILE A 42 -0.28 0.41 -5.29
N HIS A 43 -0.87 -0.77 -5.51
CA HIS A 43 -2.29 -0.97 -5.21
C HIS A 43 -2.56 -0.81 -3.73
N LEU A 44 -3.64 -0.14 -3.38
CA LEU A 44 -4.01 0.19 -2.02
C LEU A 44 -5.47 -0.20 -1.77
N THR A 45 -5.68 -1.14 -0.88
CA THR A 45 -7.00 -1.50 -0.37
C THR A 45 -7.44 -0.51 0.72
N LYS A 46 -8.75 -0.50 1.06
CA LYS A 46 -9.26 0.29 2.19
C LYS A 46 -8.51 -0.02 3.48
N ALA A 47 -8.29 -1.30 3.79
CA ALA A 47 -7.56 -1.70 4.98
C ALA A 47 -6.12 -1.15 5.01
N GLU A 48 -5.43 -1.19 3.89
CA GLU A 48 -4.08 -0.63 3.76
C GLU A 48 -4.09 0.90 3.80
N PHE A 49 -5.10 1.56 3.23
CA PHE A 49 -5.28 2.99 3.35
C PHE A 49 -5.41 3.42 4.82
N LEU A 50 -6.27 2.74 5.58
CA LEU A 50 -6.47 3.00 7.01
C LEU A 50 -5.20 2.76 7.84
N ALA A 51 -4.34 1.85 7.41
CA ALA A 51 -3.10 1.52 8.10
C ALA A 51 -1.91 2.39 7.69
N LYS A 52 -1.83 2.82 6.41
CA LYS A 52 -0.62 3.45 5.83
C LYS A 52 -0.79 4.93 5.50
N VAL A 53 -2.02 5.39 5.26
CA VAL A 53 -2.30 6.76 4.79
C VAL A 53 -3.01 7.58 5.85
N ALA A 54 -4.25 7.25 6.16
CA ALA A 54 -5.01 7.94 7.19
C ALA A 54 -6.18 7.08 7.68
N ASN A 55 -6.36 7.00 8.98
CA ASN A 55 -7.49 6.30 9.57
C ASN A 55 -8.63 7.26 9.84
N TYR A 56 -9.44 7.52 8.81
CA TYR A 56 -10.60 8.41 8.89
C TYR A 56 -11.74 7.84 9.74
N GLU A 57 -11.78 6.53 9.97
CA GLU A 57 -12.77 5.89 10.85
C GLU A 57 -12.48 6.19 12.33
N LYS A 58 -11.20 6.25 12.70
CA LYS A 58 -10.77 6.62 14.05
C LYS A 58 -10.66 8.12 14.26
N ASN A 59 -10.39 8.88 13.20
CA ASN A 59 -10.23 10.34 13.22
C ASN A 59 -11.14 10.99 12.18
N PRO A 60 -12.47 11.00 12.38
CA PRO A 60 -13.41 11.46 11.35
C PRO A 60 -13.39 12.98 11.12
N THR A 61 -12.85 13.75 12.03
CA THR A 61 -12.83 15.22 11.99
C THR A 61 -11.44 15.82 11.73
N GLU A 62 -10.40 15.00 11.75
CA GLU A 62 -9.03 15.44 11.60
C GLU A 62 -8.27 14.58 10.60
N TRP A 63 -7.59 15.21 9.64
CA TRP A 63 -6.66 14.53 8.78
C TRP A 63 -5.35 14.22 9.52
N LYS A 64 -5.14 12.96 9.85
CA LYS A 64 -3.90 12.48 10.46
C LYS A 64 -3.19 11.55 9.49
N TYR A 65 -2.17 12.09 8.82
CA TYR A 65 -1.36 11.31 7.90
C TYR A 65 -0.45 10.34 8.66
N LEU A 66 -0.39 9.09 8.21
CA LEU A 66 0.34 7.98 8.88
C LEU A 66 1.62 7.58 8.13
N GLY A 67 1.80 8.06 6.89
CA GLY A 67 2.96 7.70 6.07
C GLY A 67 4.24 8.38 6.54
N ASP A 68 5.37 7.77 6.22
CA ASP A 68 6.73 8.30 6.46
C ASP A 68 7.24 9.19 5.31
N LYS A 69 6.51 9.25 4.20
CA LYS A 69 6.77 10.07 3.01
C LYS A 69 5.47 10.59 2.43
N PRO A 70 5.48 11.76 1.75
CA PRO A 70 4.30 12.23 1.05
C PRO A 70 3.87 11.26 -0.03
N CYS A 71 2.60 11.32 -0.44
CA CYS A 71 2.11 10.42 -1.47
C CYS A 71 1.12 11.07 -2.44
N ILE A 72 0.97 10.42 -3.61
CA ILE A 72 -0.15 10.62 -4.53
C ILE A 72 -1.02 9.36 -4.44
N ILE A 73 -2.34 9.55 -4.45
CA ILE A 73 -3.30 8.46 -4.56
C ILE A 73 -4.17 8.69 -5.78
N ASP A 74 -4.15 7.76 -6.73
CA ASP A 74 -4.97 7.76 -7.94
C ASP A 74 -6.21 6.89 -7.73
N PHE A 75 -7.38 7.53 -7.67
CA PHE A 75 -8.67 6.84 -7.70
C PHE A 75 -9.08 6.60 -9.14
N TYR A 76 -9.11 5.34 -9.55
CA TYR A 76 -9.32 4.94 -10.93
C TYR A 76 -10.33 3.80 -11.06
N ALA A 77 -10.70 3.45 -12.31
CA ALA A 77 -11.37 2.20 -12.65
C ALA A 77 -10.76 1.59 -13.92
N SER A 78 -10.94 0.29 -14.10
CA SER A 78 -10.35 -0.46 -15.22
C SER A 78 -10.87 -0.03 -16.60
N TRP A 79 -12.11 0.43 -16.69
CA TRP A 79 -12.77 0.90 -17.92
C TRP A 79 -12.53 2.38 -18.22
N CYS A 80 -11.94 3.14 -17.31
CA CYS A 80 -11.78 4.60 -17.44
C CYS A 80 -10.68 4.95 -18.45
N GLY A 81 -11.07 5.53 -19.58
CA GLY A 81 -10.16 5.96 -20.63
C GLY A 81 -9.12 7.01 -20.17
N PRO A 82 -9.54 8.13 -19.55
CA PRO A 82 -8.61 9.14 -19.03
C PRO A 82 -7.64 8.58 -17.97
N CYS A 83 -8.08 7.61 -17.15
CA CYS A 83 -7.21 6.95 -16.18
C CYS A 83 -6.06 6.17 -16.88
N LYS A 84 -6.38 5.49 -17.99
CA LYS A 84 -5.39 4.78 -18.81
C LYS A 84 -4.36 5.74 -19.43
N THR A 85 -4.76 6.96 -19.71
CA THR A 85 -3.85 7.97 -20.25
C THR A 85 -2.79 8.41 -19.24
N ILE A 86 -3.17 8.54 -17.95
CA ILE A 86 -2.23 8.97 -16.92
C ILE A 86 -1.47 7.80 -16.27
N ALA A 87 -1.90 6.56 -16.42
CA ALA A 87 -1.25 5.40 -15.82
C ALA A 87 0.25 5.30 -16.15
N PRO A 88 0.71 5.41 -17.42
CA PRO A 88 2.13 5.38 -17.74
C PRO A 88 2.89 6.59 -17.16
N ILE A 89 2.24 7.75 -17.04
CA ILE A 89 2.84 8.93 -16.40
C ILE A 89 3.12 8.64 -14.92
N LEU A 90 2.16 8.05 -14.21
CA LEU A 90 2.31 7.68 -12.80
C LEU A 90 3.37 6.59 -12.60
N GLU A 91 3.49 5.64 -13.54
CA GLU A 91 4.55 4.63 -13.52
C GLU A 91 5.94 5.26 -13.67
N ASP A 92 6.09 6.22 -14.56
CA ASP A 92 7.35 6.95 -14.75
C ASP A 92 7.69 7.80 -13.52
N LEU A 93 6.71 8.53 -13.00
CA LEU A 93 6.89 9.34 -11.80
C LEU A 93 7.24 8.49 -10.57
N ALA A 94 6.68 7.28 -10.45
CA ALA A 94 7.05 6.36 -9.37
C ALA A 94 8.53 5.96 -9.42
N LYS A 95 9.11 5.87 -10.63
CA LYS A 95 10.55 5.61 -10.82
C LYS A 95 11.37 6.88 -10.56
N GLU A 96 10.95 8.02 -11.14
CA GLU A 96 11.67 9.30 -11.03
C GLU A 96 11.77 9.81 -9.59
N TYR A 97 10.73 9.58 -8.80
CA TYR A 97 10.65 10.01 -7.39
C TYR A 97 10.78 8.86 -6.39
N ASP A 98 11.39 7.72 -6.81
CA ASP A 98 11.61 6.59 -5.91
C ASP A 98 12.37 7.04 -4.65
N GLY A 99 11.90 6.56 -3.51
CA GLY A 99 12.45 6.95 -2.21
C GLY A 99 12.02 8.34 -1.69
N GLN A 100 11.44 9.21 -2.52
CA GLN A 100 11.01 10.55 -2.11
C GLN A 100 9.51 10.62 -1.80
N ILE A 101 8.67 9.95 -2.61
CA ILE A 101 7.22 9.89 -2.43
C ILE A 101 6.72 8.47 -2.67
N TYR A 102 5.48 8.19 -2.22
CA TYR A 102 4.74 7.03 -2.67
C TYR A 102 3.73 7.42 -3.74
N ILE A 103 3.50 6.53 -4.71
CA ILE A 103 2.37 6.63 -5.62
C ILE A 103 1.50 5.40 -5.41
N TYR A 104 0.28 5.62 -4.95
CA TYR A 104 -0.73 4.61 -4.71
C TYR A 104 -1.82 4.69 -5.76
N LYS A 105 -2.53 3.59 -5.98
CA LYS A 105 -3.71 3.51 -6.85
C LYS A 105 -4.82 2.73 -6.15
N VAL A 106 -6.02 3.26 -6.19
CA VAL A 106 -7.24 2.70 -5.59
C VAL A 106 -8.25 2.43 -6.68
N ASN A 107 -8.63 1.17 -6.84
CA ASN A 107 -9.70 0.80 -7.76
C ASN A 107 -11.06 1.11 -7.11
N THR A 108 -11.79 2.08 -7.64
CA THR A 108 -13.08 2.53 -7.09
C THR A 108 -14.19 1.49 -7.23
N GLU A 109 -14.03 0.49 -8.10
CA GLU A 109 -14.99 -0.63 -8.22
C GLU A 109 -14.83 -1.64 -7.08
N GLU A 110 -13.60 -1.85 -6.61
CA GLU A 110 -13.27 -2.76 -5.52
C GLU A 110 -13.39 -2.05 -4.16
N GLU A 111 -12.99 -0.77 -4.09
CA GLU A 111 -12.88 0.01 -2.85
C GLU A 111 -13.96 1.12 -2.78
N GLN A 112 -15.23 0.73 -2.98
CA GLN A 112 -16.38 1.67 -3.06
C GLN A 112 -16.57 2.47 -1.77
N GLU A 113 -16.39 1.85 -0.61
CA GLU A 113 -16.51 2.53 0.68
C GLU A 113 -15.42 3.60 0.85
N LEU A 114 -14.19 3.30 0.44
CA LEU A 114 -13.10 4.27 0.49
C LEU A 114 -13.36 5.42 -0.48
N ALA A 115 -13.77 5.13 -1.70
CA ALA A 115 -14.13 6.14 -2.69
C ALA A 115 -15.29 7.02 -2.19
N GLY A 116 -16.30 6.42 -1.56
CA GLY A 116 -17.43 7.12 -0.96
C GLY A 116 -17.02 8.04 0.19
N ALA A 117 -16.13 7.58 1.08
CA ALA A 117 -15.62 8.36 2.21
C ALA A 117 -14.89 9.64 1.76
N PHE A 118 -14.21 9.59 0.61
CA PHE A 118 -13.55 10.76 0.00
C PHE A 118 -14.43 11.54 -0.99
N GLY A 119 -15.70 11.16 -1.13
CA GLY A 119 -16.64 11.83 -2.03
C GLY A 119 -16.22 11.77 -3.50
N ILE A 120 -15.56 10.67 -3.94
CA ILE A 120 -15.11 10.50 -5.31
C ILE A 120 -16.32 10.35 -6.24
N ARG A 121 -16.57 11.35 -7.09
CA ARG A 121 -17.70 11.39 -8.03
C ARG A 121 -17.29 11.28 -9.49
N SER A 122 -16.01 11.45 -9.74
CA SER A 122 -15.41 11.36 -11.08
C SER A 122 -14.03 10.72 -11.01
N ILE A 123 -13.61 10.08 -12.09
CA ILE A 123 -12.28 9.44 -12.19
C ILE A 123 -11.59 9.84 -13.51
N PRO A 124 -10.27 9.96 -13.48
CA PRO A 124 -9.40 9.84 -12.32
C PRO A 124 -9.60 11.02 -11.34
N THR A 125 -9.47 10.74 -10.07
CA THR A 125 -9.32 11.76 -9.03
C THR A 125 -8.02 11.47 -8.29
N LEU A 126 -7.21 12.52 -8.13
CA LEU A 126 -5.89 12.44 -7.55
C LEU A 126 -5.87 13.13 -6.18
N LEU A 127 -5.38 12.45 -5.18
CA LEU A 127 -5.19 13.00 -3.84
C LEU A 127 -3.70 13.16 -3.58
N PHE A 128 -3.25 14.39 -3.38
CA PHE A 128 -1.88 14.74 -3.03
C PHE A 128 -1.79 14.91 -1.51
N CYS A 129 -1.07 14.03 -0.85
CA CYS A 129 -0.95 13.98 0.61
C CYS A 129 0.45 14.45 1.03
N PRO A 130 0.63 15.74 1.35
CA PRO A 130 1.88 16.26 1.90
C PRO A 130 2.09 15.80 3.34
N MET A 131 3.33 15.91 3.82
CA MET A 131 3.64 15.67 5.22
C MET A 131 3.12 16.83 6.08
N GLY A 132 2.34 16.49 7.12
CA GLY A 132 1.91 17.47 8.14
C GLY A 132 0.83 18.46 7.72
N GLU A 133 0.23 18.29 6.54
CA GLU A 133 -0.86 19.15 6.05
C GLU A 133 -2.02 18.34 5.51
N ALA A 134 -3.17 18.99 5.35
CA ALA A 134 -4.34 18.37 4.72
C ALA A 134 -4.07 18.02 3.25
N PRO A 135 -4.65 16.94 2.73
CA PRO A 135 -4.47 16.55 1.34
C PRO A 135 -5.14 17.54 0.39
N GLN A 136 -4.58 17.65 -0.81
CA GLN A 136 -5.16 18.41 -1.91
C GLN A 136 -5.70 17.46 -2.97
N MET A 137 -6.90 17.74 -3.48
CA MET A 137 -7.57 16.91 -4.48
C MET A 137 -7.58 17.59 -5.83
N ALA A 138 -7.27 16.83 -6.89
CA ALA A 138 -7.43 17.25 -8.28
C ALA A 138 -8.24 16.22 -9.06
N GLN A 139 -9.16 16.67 -9.91
CA GLN A 139 -10.03 15.81 -10.71
C GLN A 139 -9.62 15.85 -12.19
N GLY A 140 -9.73 14.71 -12.84
CA GLY A 140 -9.43 14.54 -14.26
C GLY A 140 -7.96 14.24 -14.55
N ALA A 141 -7.71 13.83 -15.80
CA ALA A 141 -6.37 13.58 -16.29
C ALA A 141 -5.60 14.90 -16.45
N MET A 142 -4.32 14.87 -16.09
CA MET A 142 -3.41 16.01 -16.23
C MET A 142 -2.11 15.60 -16.92
N PRO A 143 -1.41 16.52 -17.57
CA PRO A 143 -0.12 16.25 -18.21
C PRO A 143 0.98 16.02 -17.14
N LYS A 144 2.06 15.32 -17.54
CA LYS A 144 3.20 15.03 -16.66
C LYS A 144 3.77 16.28 -15.98
N SER A 145 3.83 17.41 -16.70
CA SER A 145 4.33 18.69 -16.15
C SER A 145 3.54 19.16 -14.92
N SER A 146 2.21 18.99 -14.94
CA SER A 146 1.36 19.37 -13.79
C SER A 146 1.58 18.44 -12.60
N PHE A 147 1.79 17.14 -12.83
CA PHE A 147 2.20 16.22 -11.76
C PHE A 147 3.53 16.62 -11.15
N VAL A 148 4.55 16.91 -11.99
CA VAL A 148 5.88 17.32 -11.52
C VAL A 148 5.79 18.62 -10.71
N GLN A 149 4.98 19.56 -11.16
CA GLN A 149 4.74 20.81 -10.41
C GLN A 149 4.10 20.50 -9.05
N ALA A 150 3.00 19.74 -9.01
CA ALA A 150 2.32 19.39 -7.77
C ALA A 150 3.23 18.60 -6.81
N ILE A 151 4.02 17.65 -7.32
CA ILE A 151 4.99 16.92 -6.51
C ILE A 151 5.99 17.88 -5.87
N ASN A 152 6.58 18.78 -6.64
CA ASN A 152 7.60 19.69 -6.12
C ASN A 152 7.02 20.75 -5.18
N GLU A 153 5.89 21.37 -5.54
CA GLU A 153 5.32 22.49 -4.77
C GLU A 153 4.49 22.02 -3.56
N VAL A 154 3.69 20.96 -3.73
CA VAL A 154 2.77 20.48 -2.69
C VAL A 154 3.42 19.42 -1.81
N LEU A 155 4.00 18.39 -2.42
CA LEU A 155 4.49 17.22 -1.68
C LEU A 155 5.89 17.45 -1.09
N LEU A 156 6.82 17.95 -1.90
CA LEU A 156 8.23 18.08 -1.52
C LEU A 156 8.59 19.48 -1.00
N LYS A 157 7.66 20.47 -1.11
CA LYS A 157 7.86 21.86 -0.65
C LYS A 157 9.12 22.51 -1.22
N LYS A 158 9.53 22.11 -2.43
CA LYS A 158 10.68 22.72 -3.09
C LYS A 158 10.34 24.15 -3.51
N PRO A 159 11.29 25.11 -3.37
CA PRO A 159 11.07 26.47 -3.86
C PRO A 159 10.69 26.44 -5.34
N LYS A 160 9.74 27.30 -5.73
CA LYS A 160 9.40 27.48 -7.14
C LYS A 160 10.66 27.81 -7.90
N ALA A 161 11.06 26.96 -8.86
CA ALA A 161 12.18 27.29 -9.72
C ALA A 161 11.85 28.63 -10.41
N ALA A 162 12.70 29.63 -10.23
CA ALA A 162 12.54 30.91 -10.88
C ALA A 162 12.48 30.64 -12.39
N VAL A 163 11.33 30.93 -13.00
CA VAL A 163 11.18 30.89 -14.44
C VAL A 163 12.12 31.97 -14.97
N LYS A 164 13.25 31.58 -15.53
CA LYS A 164 14.08 32.50 -16.29
C LYS A 164 13.30 32.82 -17.56
N ASN A 165 12.72 34.02 -17.57
CA ASN A 165 12.21 34.63 -18.80
C ASN A 165 13.34 34.85 -19.79
#